data_d9b95f9f12a52bf553df7a4d3e36d4ff
#
_entry.id   d9b95f9f12a52bf553df7a4d3e36d4ff
#
_cell.length_a   1.000
_cell.length_b   1.000
_cell.length_c   1.000
_cell.angle_alpha   90.00
_cell.angle_beta   90.00
_cell.angle_gamma   90.00
#
_symmetry.space_group_name_H-M   'P 1'
#
loop_
_entity.id
_entity.type
_entity.pdbx_description
1 polymer ?
#
loop_
_entity_poly.entity_id
_entity_poly.type
_entity_poly.pdbx_seq_one_letter_code
_entity_poly.pdbx_strand_id
1 'polypeptide(L)'
;IPIMRKQGYGRIIQCSSILGFITLSYRGPYNATKWALEGYTDTLRLELQGTGINVISVRPGPIKTLIRENSLLHFKKWVDWEKSYLKRIYQKFLIPKLKEESNSFFNKLFELKAIDVAKIIHHSLHVKNPKFIYNVTIPTKFMYFMVRILSKKNLHKLLLRNSEPNQMPRET
;
A
#
# COMPACT_ATOMS: atom_id res chain seq x y z
N ILE A 1 19.48 15.09 2.06
CA ILE A 1 19.06 16.33 1.34
C ILE A 1 20.24 17.33 1.25
N PRO A 2 21.00 17.66 2.32
CA PRO A 2 22.07 18.66 2.22
C PRO A 2 23.13 18.35 1.14
N ILE A 3 23.54 17.09 1.01
CA ILE A 3 24.50 16.66 -0.02
C ILE A 3 23.90 16.86 -1.41
N MET A 4 22.66 16.43 -1.65
CA MET A 4 21.97 16.59 -2.94
C MET A 4 21.78 18.05 -3.33
N ARG A 5 21.52 18.94 -2.35
CA ARG A 5 21.45 20.39 -2.60
C ARG A 5 22.79 20.95 -3.06
N LYS A 6 23.92 20.54 -2.46
CA LYS A 6 25.27 20.92 -2.89
C LYS A 6 25.62 20.39 -4.27
N GLN A 7 25.13 19.20 -4.62
CA GLN A 7 25.32 18.60 -5.95
C GLN A 7 24.46 19.27 -7.04
N GLY A 8 23.37 19.96 -6.67
CA GLY A 8 22.39 20.52 -7.60
C GLY A 8 21.45 19.48 -8.22
N TYR A 9 21.54 18.20 -7.80
CA TYR A 9 20.66 17.12 -8.25
C TYR A 9 20.54 16.01 -7.21
N GLY A 10 19.46 15.23 -7.30
CA GLY A 10 19.27 14.06 -6.44
C GLY A 10 17.94 13.38 -6.71
N ARG A 11 17.78 12.18 -6.14
CA ARG A 11 16.51 11.43 -6.18
C ARG A 11 16.22 10.79 -4.85
N ILE A 12 15.01 11.06 -4.35
CA ILE A 12 14.45 10.45 -3.14
C ILE A 12 13.30 9.56 -3.59
N ILE A 13 13.40 8.24 -3.36
CA ILE A 13 12.36 7.29 -3.73
C ILE A 13 11.73 6.73 -2.47
N GLN A 14 10.45 7.01 -2.28
CA GLN A 14 9.65 6.49 -1.19
C GLN A 14 8.89 5.23 -1.64
N CYS A 15 9.16 4.10 -1.00
CA CYS A 15 8.42 2.86 -1.23
C CYS A 15 7.13 2.87 -0.41
N SER A 16 6.07 3.37 -1.03
CA SER A 16 4.74 3.44 -0.45
C SER A 16 3.93 2.15 -0.70
N SER A 17 2.65 2.26 -0.99
CA SER A 17 1.73 1.15 -1.26
C SER A 17 0.48 1.67 -1.96
N ILE A 18 -0.31 0.79 -2.56
CA ILE A 18 -1.71 1.04 -2.90
C ILE A 18 -2.50 1.52 -1.68
N LEU A 19 -2.15 1.04 -0.48
CA LEU A 19 -2.77 1.46 0.80
C LEU A 19 -2.30 2.83 1.29
N GLY A 20 -1.52 3.55 0.51
CA GLY A 20 -1.21 4.96 0.73
C GLY A 20 -2.26 5.93 0.16
N PHE A 21 -3.25 5.43 -0.61
CA PHE A 21 -4.33 6.26 -1.17
C PHE A 21 -5.72 5.58 -1.18
N ILE A 22 -5.79 4.27 -0.85
CA ILE A 22 -7.02 3.57 -0.49
C ILE A 22 -6.86 2.92 0.87
N THR A 23 -7.98 2.46 1.46
CA THR A 23 -7.97 1.77 2.76
C THR A 23 -8.57 0.39 2.65
N LEU A 24 -8.10 -0.54 3.47
CA LEU A 24 -8.71 -1.86 3.64
C LEU A 24 -9.01 -2.10 5.11
N SER A 25 -10.09 -2.84 5.37
CA SER A 25 -10.50 -3.24 6.72
C SER A 25 -9.40 -3.99 7.46
N TYR A 26 -9.33 -3.86 8.76
CA TYR A 26 -8.38 -4.52 9.68
C TYR A 26 -6.90 -4.20 9.42
N ARG A 27 -6.61 -3.12 8.69
CA ARG A 27 -5.24 -2.65 8.38
C ARG A 27 -5.02 -1.19 8.79
N GLY A 28 -5.77 -0.70 9.78
CA GLY A 28 -5.73 0.70 10.22
C GLY A 28 -4.33 1.26 10.43
N PRO A 29 -3.47 0.67 11.29
CA PRO A 29 -2.11 1.16 11.51
C PRO A 29 -1.26 1.19 10.24
N TYR A 30 -1.33 0.16 9.41
CA TYR A 30 -0.59 0.12 8.15
C TYR A 30 -1.11 1.18 7.16
N ASN A 31 -2.43 1.33 7.03
CA ASN A 31 -3.02 2.39 6.21
C ASN A 31 -2.51 3.76 6.67
N ALA A 32 -2.57 4.04 7.98
CA ALA A 32 -2.13 5.31 8.55
C ALA A 32 -0.67 5.62 8.20
N THR A 33 0.25 4.65 8.37
CA THR A 33 1.67 4.83 8.03
C THR A 33 1.90 5.14 6.56
N LYS A 34 1.16 4.47 5.65
CA LYS A 34 1.34 4.68 4.21
C LYS A 34 0.69 5.98 3.72
N TRP A 35 -0.43 6.40 4.31
CA TRP A 35 -1.01 7.73 4.06
C TRP A 35 -0.11 8.85 4.56
N ALA A 36 0.46 8.71 5.76
CA ALA A 36 1.44 9.66 6.28
C ALA A 36 2.67 9.77 5.37
N LEU A 37 3.17 8.64 4.86
CA LEU A 37 4.30 8.61 3.93
C LEU A 37 3.99 9.34 2.62
N GLU A 38 2.79 9.20 2.08
CA GLU A 38 2.38 9.93 0.86
C GLU A 38 2.30 11.43 1.12
N GLY A 39 1.67 11.86 2.21
CA GLY A 39 1.59 13.27 2.58
C GLY A 39 2.98 13.87 2.80
N TYR A 40 3.87 13.16 3.51
CA TYR A 40 5.26 13.57 3.68
C TYR A 40 6.01 13.68 2.35
N THR A 41 5.79 12.71 1.45
CA THR A 41 6.40 12.70 0.11
C THR A 41 5.96 13.90 -0.71
N ASP A 42 4.68 14.25 -0.66
CA ASP A 42 4.14 15.41 -1.36
C ASP A 42 4.70 16.72 -0.77
N THR A 43 4.79 16.83 0.56
CA THR A 43 5.42 17.98 1.23
C THR A 43 6.88 18.15 0.80
N LEU A 44 7.67 17.07 0.85
CA LEU A 44 9.06 17.12 0.40
C LEU A 44 9.19 17.55 -1.06
N ARG A 45 8.27 17.14 -1.92
CA ARG A 45 8.27 17.52 -3.33
C ARG A 45 8.07 19.02 -3.52
N LEU A 46 7.16 19.61 -2.72
CA LEU A 46 6.94 21.05 -2.73
C LEU A 46 8.16 21.81 -2.20
N GLU A 47 8.73 21.37 -1.08
CA GLU A 47 9.87 22.02 -0.43
C GLU A 47 11.18 21.95 -1.23
N LEU A 48 11.30 20.93 -2.10
CA LEU A 48 12.48 20.71 -2.93
C LEU A 48 12.28 21.20 -4.37
N GLN A 49 11.18 21.88 -4.67
CA GLN A 49 10.94 22.44 -5.99
C GLN A 49 12.09 23.41 -6.40
N GLY A 50 12.58 23.29 -7.62
CA GLY A 50 13.66 24.13 -8.14
C GLY A 50 15.07 23.75 -7.67
N THR A 51 15.25 22.74 -6.82
CA THR A 51 16.58 22.33 -6.30
C THR A 51 17.28 21.26 -7.16
N GLY A 52 16.64 20.77 -8.22
CA GLY A 52 17.14 19.64 -9.00
C GLY A 52 16.94 18.27 -8.33
N ILE A 53 16.33 18.22 -7.13
CA ILE A 53 16.07 16.98 -6.38
C ILE A 53 14.64 16.49 -6.69
N ASN A 54 14.55 15.28 -7.26
CA ASN A 54 13.27 14.65 -7.58
C ASN A 54 12.80 13.77 -6.42
N VAL A 55 11.55 13.95 -5.98
CA VAL A 55 10.92 13.13 -4.95
C VAL A 55 9.84 12.25 -5.58
N ILE A 56 10.01 10.94 -5.48
CA ILE A 56 9.26 9.93 -6.23
C ILE A 56 8.56 9.00 -5.26
N SER A 57 7.27 8.74 -5.47
CA SER A 57 6.52 7.69 -4.79
C SER A 57 6.38 6.47 -5.68
N VAL A 58 6.83 5.30 -5.22
CA VAL A 58 6.57 4.01 -5.84
C VAL A 58 5.48 3.32 -5.03
N ARG A 59 4.36 2.96 -5.67
CA ARG A 59 3.16 2.40 -5.05
C ARG A 59 2.92 0.96 -5.51
N PRO A 60 3.53 -0.03 -4.85
CA PRO A 60 3.22 -1.43 -5.12
C PRO A 60 1.77 -1.77 -4.70
N GLY A 61 1.14 -2.69 -5.42
CA GLY A 61 -0.06 -3.38 -5.00
C GLY A 61 0.27 -4.75 -4.42
N PRO A 62 -0.45 -5.82 -4.81
CA PRO A 62 -0.12 -7.17 -4.40
C PRO A 62 1.25 -7.59 -4.93
N ILE A 63 2.19 -7.89 -4.02
CA ILE A 63 3.54 -8.36 -4.33
C ILE A 63 3.83 -9.61 -3.51
N LYS A 64 4.36 -10.65 -4.15
CA LYS A 64 4.79 -11.87 -3.46
C LYS A 64 6.03 -11.59 -2.63
N THR A 65 5.84 -11.50 -1.32
CA THR A 65 6.89 -11.23 -0.31
C THR A 65 6.49 -11.85 1.03
N LEU A 66 7.41 -11.87 1.99
CA LEU A 66 7.16 -12.33 3.37
C LEU A 66 6.30 -11.38 4.21
N ILE A 67 5.69 -10.35 3.60
CA ILE A 67 4.93 -9.33 4.35
C ILE A 67 3.74 -9.93 5.12
N ARG A 68 3.10 -10.98 4.59
CA ARG A 68 1.96 -11.63 5.25
C ARG A 68 2.42 -12.42 6.48
N GLU A 69 3.48 -13.20 6.34
CA GLU A 69 4.08 -13.96 7.44
C GLU A 69 4.55 -13.02 8.56
N ASN A 70 5.32 -11.99 8.20
CA ASN A 70 5.78 -10.98 9.14
C ASN A 70 4.61 -10.26 9.82
N SER A 71 3.55 -9.93 9.06
CA SER A 71 2.35 -9.29 9.61
C SER A 71 1.64 -10.19 10.61
N LEU A 72 1.58 -11.51 10.37
CA LEU A 72 0.98 -12.46 11.30
C LEU A 72 1.79 -12.57 12.60
N LEU A 73 3.13 -12.63 12.49
CA LEU A 73 4.01 -12.64 13.66
C LEU A 73 3.82 -11.39 14.53
N HIS A 74 3.84 -10.22 13.89
CA HIS A 74 3.62 -8.95 14.60
C HIS A 74 2.21 -8.81 15.16
N PHE A 75 1.19 -9.24 14.43
CA PHE A 75 -0.19 -9.25 14.91
C PHE A 75 -0.32 -10.08 16.19
N LYS A 76 0.20 -11.33 16.18
CA LYS A 76 0.16 -12.20 17.36
C LYS A 76 0.98 -11.66 18.53
N LYS A 77 2.06 -10.94 18.28
CA LYS A 77 2.94 -10.39 19.31
C LYS A 77 2.34 -9.15 19.99
N TRP A 78 1.65 -8.30 19.24
CA TRP A 78 1.28 -6.97 19.73
C TRP A 78 -0.22 -6.77 19.92
N VAL A 79 -1.06 -7.65 19.40
CA VAL A 79 -2.52 -7.55 19.51
C VAL A 79 -3.03 -8.69 20.42
N ASP A 80 -3.64 -8.34 21.55
CA ASP A 80 -4.34 -9.31 22.41
C ASP A 80 -5.68 -9.69 21.75
N TRP A 81 -5.57 -10.36 20.60
CA TRP A 81 -6.70 -10.66 19.74
C TRP A 81 -7.66 -11.68 20.36
N GLU A 82 -7.19 -12.52 21.29
CA GLU A 82 -8.01 -13.53 21.97
C GLU A 82 -9.01 -12.92 22.95
N LYS A 83 -8.66 -11.78 23.55
CA LYS A 83 -9.54 -11.01 24.43
C LYS A 83 -10.31 -9.91 23.68
N SER A 84 -10.05 -9.73 22.38
CA SER A 84 -10.69 -8.69 21.60
C SER A 84 -12.15 -9.03 21.32
N TYR A 85 -13.02 -8.01 21.31
CA TYR A 85 -14.38 -8.09 20.78
C TYR A 85 -14.42 -8.64 19.34
N LEU A 86 -13.37 -8.40 18.55
CA LEU A 86 -13.24 -8.87 17.18
C LEU A 86 -12.62 -10.28 17.06
N LYS A 87 -12.48 -11.04 18.14
CA LYS A 87 -11.85 -12.38 18.17
C LYS A 87 -12.36 -13.29 17.05
N ARG A 88 -13.68 -13.38 16.86
CA ARG A 88 -14.29 -14.23 15.82
C ARG A 88 -13.87 -13.82 14.41
N ILE A 89 -13.77 -12.52 14.17
CA ILE A 89 -13.34 -11.97 12.87
C ILE A 89 -11.87 -12.28 12.64
N TYR A 90 -11.04 -12.07 13.65
CA TYR A 90 -9.62 -12.38 13.56
C TYR A 90 -9.37 -13.87 13.30
N GLN A 91 -10.07 -14.76 13.99
CA GLN A 91 -9.94 -16.21 13.79
C GLN A 91 -10.43 -16.68 12.43
N LYS A 92 -11.60 -16.18 11.98
CA LYS A 92 -12.23 -16.68 10.74
C LYS A 92 -11.70 -16.04 9.47
N PHE A 93 -11.16 -14.81 9.55
CA PHE A 93 -10.79 -14.05 8.35
C PHE A 93 -9.37 -13.53 8.36
N LEU A 94 -8.95 -12.79 9.38
CA LEU A 94 -7.66 -12.11 9.32
C LEU A 94 -6.51 -13.11 9.39
N ILE A 95 -6.54 -14.01 10.37
CA ILE A 95 -5.48 -15.02 10.59
C ILE A 95 -5.36 -15.98 9.40
N PRO A 96 -6.45 -16.60 8.89
CA PRO A 96 -6.38 -17.42 7.68
C PRO A 96 -5.85 -16.63 6.48
N LYS A 97 -6.33 -15.42 6.24
CA LYS A 97 -5.87 -14.57 5.13
C LYS A 97 -4.39 -14.18 5.22
N LEU A 98 -3.83 -14.10 6.42
CA LEU A 98 -2.39 -13.87 6.63
C LEU A 98 -1.57 -15.16 6.51
N LYS A 99 -2.17 -16.33 6.78
CA LYS A 99 -1.52 -17.65 6.61
C LYS A 99 -1.55 -18.16 5.17
N GLU A 100 -2.60 -17.83 4.43
CA GLU A 100 -2.76 -18.31 3.07
C GLU A 100 -1.77 -17.62 2.13
N GLU A 101 -0.92 -18.43 1.48
CA GLU A 101 -0.44 -18.05 0.17
C GLU A 101 -1.69 -17.82 -0.70
N SER A 102 -1.78 -16.65 -1.30
CA SER A 102 -2.94 -16.24 -2.09
C SER A 102 -3.36 -17.31 -3.10
N ASN A 103 -4.29 -18.18 -2.70
CA ASN A 103 -4.84 -19.24 -3.58
C ASN A 103 -5.95 -18.72 -4.51
N SER A 104 -6.36 -17.44 -4.37
CA SER A 104 -7.29 -16.84 -5.31
C SER A 104 -6.64 -16.69 -6.68
N PHE A 105 -7.25 -17.26 -7.71
CA PHE A 105 -6.82 -17.11 -9.11
C PHE A 105 -6.62 -15.65 -9.50
N PHE A 106 -7.48 -14.74 -9.04
CA PHE A 106 -7.37 -13.29 -9.25
C PHE A 106 -6.12 -12.70 -8.59
N ASN A 107 -5.78 -13.13 -7.39
CA ASN A 107 -4.59 -12.63 -6.72
C ASN A 107 -3.32 -13.11 -7.42
N LYS A 108 -3.28 -14.39 -7.84
CA LYS A 108 -2.15 -14.95 -8.61
C LYS A 108 -1.94 -14.23 -9.94
N LEU A 109 -3.02 -13.82 -10.61
CA LEU A 109 -2.94 -13.14 -11.90
C LEU A 109 -2.38 -11.70 -11.79
N PHE A 110 -2.59 -11.03 -10.66
CA PHE A 110 -2.22 -9.62 -10.48
C PHE A 110 -1.07 -9.42 -9.49
N GLU A 111 -0.60 -10.48 -8.83
CA GLU A 111 0.53 -10.44 -7.91
C GLU A 111 1.83 -10.45 -8.71
N LEU A 112 2.65 -9.43 -8.49
CA LEU A 112 3.99 -9.32 -9.07
C LEU A 112 5.06 -9.82 -8.10
N LYS A 113 6.27 -10.05 -8.61
CA LYS A 113 7.44 -10.40 -7.80
C LYS A 113 8.14 -9.12 -7.30
N ALA A 114 8.92 -9.25 -6.24
CA ALA A 114 9.72 -8.14 -5.71
C ALA A 114 10.67 -7.54 -6.76
N ILE A 115 11.20 -8.38 -7.66
CA ILE A 115 12.08 -7.93 -8.76
C ILE A 115 11.38 -6.94 -9.71
N ASP A 116 10.07 -7.04 -9.90
CA ASP A 116 9.34 -6.14 -10.78
C ASP A 116 9.23 -4.74 -10.15
N VAL A 117 9.11 -4.68 -8.83
CA VAL A 117 9.20 -3.40 -8.10
C VAL A 117 10.61 -2.83 -8.20
N ALA A 118 11.64 -3.66 -8.03
CA ALA A 118 13.03 -3.25 -8.14
C ALA A 118 13.36 -2.67 -9.53
N LYS A 119 12.84 -3.26 -10.61
CA LYS A 119 12.97 -2.72 -11.98
C LYS A 119 12.36 -1.32 -12.10
N ILE A 120 11.21 -1.07 -11.48
CA ILE A 120 10.57 0.26 -11.50
C ILE A 120 11.39 1.27 -10.71
N ILE A 121 11.93 0.87 -9.54
CA ILE A 121 12.83 1.71 -8.75
C ILE A 121 14.09 2.04 -9.56
N HIS A 122 14.73 1.03 -10.16
CA HIS A 122 15.89 1.22 -11.02
C HIS A 122 15.59 2.17 -12.18
N HIS A 123 14.47 1.97 -12.90
CA HIS A 123 14.03 2.87 -13.95
C HIS A 123 13.85 4.31 -13.43
N SER A 124 13.20 4.50 -12.30
CA SER A 124 12.98 5.82 -11.72
C SER A 124 14.27 6.51 -11.28
N LEU A 125 15.34 5.75 -11.00
CA LEU A 125 16.66 6.28 -10.69
C LEU A 125 17.42 6.80 -11.90
N HIS A 126 17.15 6.28 -13.12
CA HIS A 126 17.97 6.54 -14.29
C HIS A 126 17.26 7.34 -15.38
N VAL A 127 15.94 7.32 -15.45
CA VAL A 127 15.17 8.07 -16.45
C VAL A 127 15.40 9.57 -16.31
N LYS A 128 15.58 10.27 -17.44
CA LYS A 128 15.89 11.72 -17.47
C LYS A 128 14.84 12.53 -16.71
N ASN A 129 13.55 12.31 -16.98
CA ASN A 129 12.41 12.98 -16.32
C ASN A 129 11.55 11.95 -15.59
N PRO A 130 11.79 11.68 -14.31
CA PRO A 130 11.01 10.70 -13.56
C PRO A 130 9.59 11.21 -13.30
N LYS A 131 8.63 10.28 -13.30
CA LYS A 131 7.26 10.58 -12.84
C LYS A 131 7.26 10.77 -11.33
N PHE A 132 6.37 11.59 -10.82
CA PHE A 132 6.16 11.77 -9.38
C PHE A 132 5.67 10.49 -8.70
N ILE A 133 4.89 9.68 -9.42
CA ILE A 133 4.22 8.50 -8.90
C ILE A 133 4.34 7.35 -9.90
N TYR A 134 4.76 6.18 -9.40
CA TYR A 134 4.77 4.92 -10.13
C TYR A 134 3.82 3.92 -9.47
N ASN A 135 2.65 3.74 -10.07
CA ASN A 135 1.71 2.69 -9.66
C ASN A 135 2.14 1.37 -10.32
N VAL A 136 2.62 0.41 -9.53
CA VAL A 136 3.36 -0.75 -10.05
C VAL A 136 2.44 -1.81 -10.64
N THR A 137 1.40 -2.22 -9.92
CA THR A 137 0.50 -3.30 -10.35
C THR A 137 -0.74 -2.79 -11.09
N ILE A 138 -1.37 -3.66 -11.87
CA ILE A 138 -2.64 -3.35 -12.56
C ILE A 138 -3.73 -2.93 -11.56
N PRO A 139 -3.96 -3.65 -10.43
CA PRO A 139 -4.91 -3.20 -9.42
C PRO A 139 -4.62 -1.81 -8.87
N THR A 140 -3.34 -1.47 -8.67
CA THR A 140 -2.95 -0.14 -8.18
C THR A 140 -3.29 0.95 -9.19
N LYS A 141 -3.03 0.72 -10.48
CA LYS A 141 -3.38 1.65 -11.56
C LYS A 141 -4.89 1.84 -11.66
N PHE A 142 -5.65 0.74 -11.60
CA PHE A 142 -7.12 0.77 -11.62
C PHE A 142 -7.68 1.55 -10.43
N MET A 143 -7.25 1.24 -9.21
CA MET A 143 -7.71 1.94 -8.01
C MET A 143 -7.31 3.41 -8.00
N TYR A 144 -6.15 3.75 -8.54
CA TYR A 144 -5.70 5.14 -8.68
C TYR A 144 -6.61 5.96 -9.62
N PHE A 145 -7.15 5.33 -10.65
CA PHE A 145 -8.18 5.92 -11.51
C PHE A 145 -9.53 6.02 -10.78
N MET A 146 -9.96 4.95 -10.09
CA MET A 146 -11.24 4.91 -9.39
C MET A 146 -11.36 5.98 -8.30
N VAL A 147 -10.29 6.24 -7.55
CA VAL A 147 -10.27 7.28 -6.49
C VAL A 147 -10.52 8.68 -7.05
N ARG A 148 -10.24 8.93 -8.34
CA ARG A 148 -10.44 10.23 -8.98
C ARG A 148 -11.86 10.46 -9.48
N ILE A 149 -12.57 9.39 -9.85
CA ILE A 149 -13.90 9.49 -10.46
C ILE A 149 -15.04 9.09 -9.52
N LEU A 150 -14.77 8.24 -8.52
CA LEU A 150 -15.79 7.82 -7.57
C LEU A 150 -15.88 8.77 -6.38
N SER A 151 -17.10 9.07 -5.94
CA SER A 151 -17.29 9.67 -4.64
C SER A 151 -16.77 8.76 -3.54
N LYS A 152 -16.35 9.32 -2.40
CA LYS A 152 -15.84 8.56 -1.25
C LYS A 152 -16.80 7.45 -0.81
N LYS A 153 -18.10 7.70 -0.84
CA LYS A 153 -19.15 6.72 -0.50
C LYS A 153 -19.15 5.53 -1.46
N ASN A 154 -19.06 5.79 -2.77
CA ASN A 154 -19.06 4.74 -3.79
C ASN A 154 -17.73 3.94 -3.78
N LEU A 155 -16.62 4.62 -3.56
CA LEU A 155 -15.32 3.96 -3.36
C LEU A 155 -15.36 3.02 -2.16
N HIS A 156 -15.93 3.45 -1.02
CA HIS A 156 -16.07 2.58 0.15
C HIS A 156 -16.94 1.36 -0.14
N LYS A 157 -18.07 1.52 -0.85
CA LYS A 157 -18.91 0.37 -1.26
C LYS A 157 -18.12 -0.62 -2.13
N LEU A 158 -17.31 -0.13 -3.07
CA LEU A 158 -16.48 -0.97 -3.92
C LEU A 158 -15.43 -1.75 -3.09
N LEU A 159 -14.77 -1.07 -2.13
CA LEU A 159 -13.76 -1.68 -1.27
C LEU A 159 -14.36 -2.70 -0.31
N LEU A 160 -15.55 -2.45 0.26
CA LEU A 160 -16.25 -3.39 1.13
C LEU A 160 -16.61 -4.69 0.40
N ARG A 161 -17.11 -4.61 -0.83
CA ARG A 161 -17.43 -5.82 -1.64
C ARG A 161 -16.24 -6.77 -1.80
N ASN A 162 -15.02 -6.24 -1.75
CA ASN A 162 -13.78 -7.01 -1.95
C ASN A 162 -13.03 -7.33 -0.64
N SER A 163 -13.45 -6.77 0.49
CA SER A 163 -12.69 -6.87 1.74
C SER A 163 -13.39 -7.62 2.86
N GLU A 164 -14.68 -7.89 2.77
CA GLU A 164 -15.44 -8.53 3.85
C GLU A 164 -16.20 -9.78 3.39
N PRO A 165 -16.30 -10.77 4.29
CA PRO A 165 -17.39 -11.73 4.18
C PRO A 165 -18.70 -10.98 4.41
N ASN A 166 -19.67 -11.26 3.57
CA ASN A 166 -20.99 -10.61 3.56
C ASN A 166 -21.86 -10.81 4.83
N GLN A 167 -21.27 -11.24 5.95
CA GLN A 167 -21.99 -11.44 7.19
C GLN A 167 -21.09 -11.15 8.40
N MET A 168 -21.17 -9.94 8.93
CA MET A 168 -21.00 -9.83 10.37
C MET A 168 -22.19 -10.54 11.03
N PRO A 169 -21.98 -11.47 11.99
CA PRO A 169 -23.07 -11.93 12.81
C PRO A 169 -23.65 -10.68 13.50
N ARG A 170 -24.90 -10.34 13.23
CA ARG A 170 -25.64 -9.42 14.09
C ARG A 170 -25.74 -10.14 15.42
N GLU A 171 -25.08 -9.59 16.42
CA GLU A 171 -25.30 -10.05 17.78
C GLU A 171 -26.75 -9.70 18.16
N THR A 172 -27.57 -10.74 18.33
CA THR A 172 -28.82 -10.69 19.08
C THR A 172 -28.48 -10.64 20.56
#